data_b5814c0ef31c056b9559d70e0a620b55
#
_entry.id   b5814c0ef31c056b9559d70e0a620b55
#
_cell.length_a   1.000
_cell.length_b   1.000
_cell.length_c   1.000
_cell.angle_alpha   90.00
_cell.angle_beta   90.00
_cell.angle_gamma   90.00
#
_symmetry.space_group_name_H-M   'P 1'
#
loop_
_entity.id
_entity.type
_entity.pdbx_description
1 polymer ?
#
loop_
_entity_poly.entity_id
_entity_poly.type
_entity_poly.pdbx_seq_one_letter_code
_entity_poly.pdbx_strand_id
1 'polypeptide(L)'
;QGPVQAFGALVGRPYRADAFGPDVPCVCLRIPTGGGKTVMAAHAVPLLARAWCNVDAPVAVWLVPSDAIRQQTLKALQTPGHPYRAALTTAYGEALQVCVLDEVAQIAPPDWGRTAIVLVATIQSFRIEDAGQRNVYSFSESLEPHFKSAQAQDGGRRLQCLHALPDALVTAEDAARDRTGVLQGFVGQPRWSLANWLALHRPLVIVDEAHNTKTDK
;
A
#
# COMPACT_ATOMS: atom_id res chain seq x y z
N GLN A 1 -8.51 0.11 23.22
CA GLN A 1 -7.39 -0.78 23.59
C GLN A 1 -6.40 -0.79 22.44
N GLY A 2 -5.10 -0.65 22.73
CA GLY A 2 -4.05 -0.74 21.72
C GLY A 2 -3.86 -2.18 21.21
N PRO A 3 -3.14 -2.37 20.06
CA PRO A 3 -2.94 -3.70 19.46
C PRO A 3 -2.32 -4.72 20.41
N VAL A 4 -1.38 -4.30 21.24
CA VAL A 4 -0.68 -5.14 22.22
C VAL A 4 -1.64 -5.73 23.23
N GLN A 5 -2.55 -4.91 23.78
CA GLN A 5 -3.53 -5.35 24.78
C GLN A 5 -4.60 -6.24 24.15
N ALA A 6 -5.11 -5.86 22.98
CA ALA A 6 -6.12 -6.64 22.27
C ALA A 6 -5.58 -8.01 21.86
N PHE A 7 -4.36 -8.10 21.35
CA PHE A 7 -3.71 -9.37 20.97
C PHE A 7 -3.49 -10.25 22.20
N GLY A 8 -2.96 -9.71 23.29
CA GLY A 8 -2.73 -10.45 24.54
C GLY A 8 -4.01 -11.03 25.10
N ALA A 9 -5.10 -10.27 25.11
CA ALA A 9 -6.40 -10.71 25.59
C ALA A 9 -7.03 -11.82 24.73
N LEU A 10 -6.88 -11.74 23.40
CA LEU A 10 -7.48 -12.71 22.46
C LEU A 10 -6.65 -13.98 22.27
N VAL A 11 -5.33 -13.86 22.25
CA VAL A 11 -4.43 -14.95 21.84
C VAL A 11 -3.71 -15.58 23.05
N GLY A 12 -3.67 -14.89 24.18
CA GLY A 12 -2.97 -15.35 25.39
C GLY A 12 -1.45 -15.42 25.25
N ARG A 13 -0.89 -14.71 24.28
CA ARG A 13 0.56 -14.64 24.00
C ARG A 13 1.01 -13.20 23.87
N PRO A 14 2.29 -12.89 24.16
CA PRO A 14 2.81 -11.55 23.97
C PRO A 14 2.78 -11.15 22.48
N TYR A 15 2.35 -9.93 22.22
CA TYR A 15 2.42 -9.31 20.88
C TYR A 15 3.86 -8.91 20.57
N ARG A 16 4.33 -9.21 19.37
CA ARG A 16 5.65 -8.79 18.90
C ARG A 16 5.50 -7.59 18.00
N ALA A 17 5.99 -6.44 18.45
CA ALA A 17 5.93 -5.16 17.72
C ALA A 17 7.21 -4.89 16.89
N ASP A 18 8.11 -5.88 16.77
CA ASP A 18 9.50 -5.67 16.39
C ASP A 18 9.71 -5.24 14.94
N ALA A 19 8.73 -5.52 14.04
CA ALA A 19 8.93 -5.30 12.61
C ALA A 19 8.62 -3.87 12.17
N PHE A 20 7.59 -3.22 12.75
CA PHE A 20 7.05 -1.95 12.26
C PHE A 20 6.83 -0.90 13.35
N GLY A 21 7.31 -1.17 14.56
CA GLY A 21 7.10 -0.30 15.72
C GLY A 21 5.77 -0.56 16.45
N PRO A 22 5.60 0.02 17.65
CA PRO A 22 4.48 -0.29 18.55
C PRO A 22 3.13 0.21 18.02
N ASP A 23 3.12 1.20 17.14
CA ASP A 23 1.92 1.87 16.64
C ASP A 23 1.40 1.27 15.33
N VAL A 24 2.12 0.31 14.74
CA VAL A 24 1.70 -0.35 13.50
C VAL A 24 1.32 -1.80 13.80
N PRO A 25 0.02 -2.14 13.83
CA PRO A 25 -0.40 -3.52 14.09
C PRO A 25 0.05 -4.44 12.96
N CYS A 26 0.73 -5.52 13.34
CA CYS A 26 1.13 -6.59 12.42
C CYS A 26 0.64 -7.92 12.97
N VAL A 27 -0.22 -8.61 12.22
CA VAL A 27 -0.83 -9.89 12.63
C VAL A 27 -0.64 -10.93 11.54
N CYS A 28 -0.12 -12.10 11.91
CA CYS A 28 -0.02 -13.24 11.01
C CYS A 28 -1.13 -14.25 11.32
N LEU A 29 -2.01 -14.50 10.33
CA LEU A 29 -3.04 -15.54 10.40
C LEU A 29 -2.53 -16.82 9.73
N ARG A 30 -2.35 -17.88 10.52
CA ARG A 30 -1.94 -19.17 10.00
C ARG A 30 -3.15 -20.06 9.79
N ILE A 31 -3.54 -20.27 8.54
CA ILE A 31 -4.71 -21.05 8.14
C ILE A 31 -4.25 -22.11 7.12
N PRO A 32 -4.75 -23.35 7.20
CA PRO A 32 -4.44 -24.39 6.22
C PRO A 32 -4.77 -23.98 4.78
N THR A 33 -4.11 -24.60 3.82
CA THR A 33 -4.45 -24.45 2.40
C THR A 33 -5.90 -24.84 2.16
N GLY A 34 -6.63 -24.05 1.38
CA GLY A 34 -8.07 -24.23 1.16
C GLY A 34 -8.96 -23.68 2.28
N GLY A 35 -8.39 -23.22 3.40
CA GLY A 35 -9.14 -22.66 4.55
C GLY A 35 -9.67 -21.24 4.37
N GLY A 36 -9.68 -20.68 3.15
CA GLY A 36 -10.29 -19.38 2.86
C GLY A 36 -9.45 -18.16 3.25
N LYS A 37 -8.11 -18.28 3.33
CA LYS A 37 -7.20 -17.16 3.68
C LYS A 37 -7.51 -15.89 2.90
N THR A 38 -7.62 -15.99 1.58
CA THR A 38 -7.82 -14.85 0.68
C THR A 38 -9.20 -14.23 0.84
N VAL A 39 -10.25 -15.02 1.13
CA VAL A 39 -11.60 -14.51 1.46
C VAL A 39 -11.54 -13.74 2.77
N MET A 40 -10.89 -14.29 3.79
CA MET A 40 -10.72 -13.60 5.08
C MET A 40 -9.95 -12.29 4.93
N ALA A 41 -8.91 -12.28 4.10
CA ALA A 41 -8.17 -11.05 3.79
C ALA A 41 -9.07 -9.99 3.14
N ALA A 42 -9.94 -10.39 2.20
CA ALA A 42 -10.90 -9.47 1.58
C ALA A 42 -11.88 -8.87 2.61
N HIS A 43 -12.38 -9.68 3.54
CA HIS A 43 -13.23 -9.19 4.64
C HIS A 43 -12.46 -8.35 5.67
N ALA A 44 -11.17 -8.59 5.86
CA ALA A 44 -10.35 -7.83 6.78
C ALA A 44 -10.17 -6.36 6.34
N VAL A 45 -10.17 -6.07 5.04
CA VAL A 45 -10.02 -4.69 4.53
C VAL A 45 -11.06 -3.75 5.13
N PRO A 46 -12.38 -3.95 4.97
CA PRO A 46 -13.36 -3.04 5.54
C PRO A 46 -13.38 -3.04 7.07
N LEU A 47 -13.08 -4.17 7.70
CA LEU A 47 -13.03 -4.25 9.17
C LEU A 47 -11.89 -3.40 9.74
N LEU A 48 -10.68 -3.52 9.19
CA LEU A 48 -9.50 -2.76 9.63
C LEU A 48 -9.62 -1.29 9.26
N ALA A 49 -10.18 -0.96 8.08
CA ALA A 49 -10.43 0.41 7.68
C ALA A 49 -11.27 1.16 8.73
N ARG A 50 -12.36 0.56 9.18
CA ARG A 50 -13.27 1.16 10.19
C ARG A 50 -12.70 1.09 11.59
N ALA A 51 -12.27 -0.11 12.03
CA ALA A 51 -11.93 -0.35 13.44
C ALA A 51 -10.57 0.24 13.83
N TRP A 52 -9.61 0.33 12.89
CA TRP A 52 -8.26 0.77 13.18
C TRP A 52 -7.89 2.09 12.47
N CYS A 53 -8.09 2.16 11.16
CA CYS A 53 -7.69 3.34 10.40
C CYS A 53 -8.70 4.50 10.55
N ASN A 54 -9.92 4.21 10.97
CA ASN A 54 -11.04 5.16 11.06
C ASN A 54 -11.27 5.92 9.76
N VAL A 55 -11.30 5.17 8.65
CA VAL A 55 -11.53 5.70 7.30
C VAL A 55 -12.63 4.91 6.58
N ASP A 56 -13.46 5.61 5.79
CA ASP A 56 -14.52 4.99 5.00
C ASP A 56 -14.01 4.46 3.65
N ALA A 57 -12.99 5.10 3.08
CA ALA A 57 -12.40 4.75 1.80
C ALA A 57 -10.89 4.46 1.97
N PRO A 58 -10.51 3.23 2.34
CA PRO A 58 -9.11 2.88 2.57
C PRO A 58 -8.33 2.71 1.27
N VAL A 59 -7.01 2.84 1.39
CA VAL A 59 -6.07 2.27 0.44
C VAL A 59 -5.56 0.95 1.02
N ALA A 60 -5.65 -0.14 0.27
CA ALA A 60 -5.11 -1.45 0.63
C ALA A 60 -4.08 -1.88 -0.43
N VAL A 61 -2.92 -2.33 0.01
CA VAL A 61 -1.89 -2.93 -0.84
C VAL A 61 -1.88 -4.43 -0.60
N TRP A 62 -2.26 -5.18 -1.62
CA TRP A 62 -2.32 -6.65 -1.58
C TRP A 62 -1.10 -7.24 -2.25
N LEU A 63 -0.19 -7.73 -1.45
CA LEU A 63 1.08 -8.29 -1.89
C LEU A 63 0.99 -9.80 -2.07
N VAL A 64 1.40 -10.27 -3.23
CA VAL A 64 1.44 -11.67 -3.60
C VAL A 64 2.84 -12.09 -4.06
N PRO A 65 3.20 -13.40 -3.98
CA PRO A 65 4.57 -13.84 -4.22
C PRO A 65 4.99 -13.85 -5.70
N SER A 66 4.05 -13.94 -6.65
CA SER A 66 4.38 -14.06 -8.08
C SER A 66 3.39 -13.33 -8.98
N ASP A 67 3.81 -13.08 -10.23
CA ASP A 67 2.96 -12.43 -11.22
C ASP A 67 1.74 -13.29 -11.61
N ALA A 68 1.89 -14.61 -11.69
CA ALA A 68 0.78 -15.51 -11.97
C ALA A 68 -0.31 -15.40 -10.89
N ILE A 69 0.09 -15.38 -9.61
CA ILE A 69 -0.84 -15.20 -8.48
C ILE A 69 -1.42 -13.78 -8.50
N ARG A 70 -0.63 -12.76 -8.87
CA ARG A 70 -1.11 -11.38 -9.01
C ARG A 70 -2.26 -11.30 -10.03
N GLN A 71 -2.09 -11.87 -11.21
CA GLN A 71 -3.13 -11.88 -12.25
C GLN A 71 -4.38 -12.63 -11.78
N GLN A 72 -4.22 -13.79 -11.13
CA GLN A 72 -5.34 -14.55 -10.58
C GLN A 72 -6.10 -13.78 -9.51
N THR A 73 -5.38 -13.16 -8.57
CA THR A 73 -5.96 -12.36 -7.47
C THR A 73 -6.67 -11.14 -8.02
N LEU A 74 -6.04 -10.42 -8.94
CA LEU A 74 -6.61 -9.26 -9.61
C LEU A 74 -7.93 -9.62 -10.29
N LYS A 75 -7.93 -10.67 -11.11
CA LYS A 75 -9.14 -11.17 -11.79
C LYS A 75 -10.24 -11.52 -10.79
N ALA A 76 -9.91 -12.22 -9.72
CA ALA A 76 -10.88 -12.60 -8.69
C ALA A 76 -11.50 -11.38 -7.98
N LEU A 77 -10.66 -10.37 -7.65
CA LEU A 77 -11.11 -9.13 -7.02
C LEU A 77 -11.88 -8.20 -7.96
N GLN A 78 -11.70 -8.33 -9.28
CA GLN A 78 -12.43 -7.54 -10.28
C GLN A 78 -13.70 -8.22 -10.77
N THR A 79 -13.84 -9.56 -10.64
CA THR A 79 -14.97 -10.32 -11.17
C THR A 79 -16.22 -10.14 -10.30
N PRO A 80 -17.32 -9.60 -10.83
CA PRO A 80 -18.59 -9.52 -10.12
C PRO A 80 -19.08 -10.91 -9.67
N GLY A 81 -19.57 -10.99 -8.43
CA GLY A 81 -20.05 -12.25 -7.84
C GLY A 81 -18.95 -13.18 -7.31
N HIS A 82 -17.68 -12.93 -7.60
CA HIS A 82 -16.60 -13.69 -6.97
C HIS A 82 -16.55 -13.37 -5.45
N PRO A 83 -16.35 -14.38 -4.55
CA PRO A 83 -16.38 -14.16 -3.09
C PRO A 83 -15.46 -13.03 -2.60
N TYR A 84 -14.27 -12.86 -3.20
CA TYR A 84 -13.35 -11.78 -2.82
C TYR A 84 -13.91 -10.41 -3.19
N ARG A 85 -14.47 -10.28 -4.40
CA ARG A 85 -15.13 -9.06 -4.86
C ARG A 85 -16.37 -8.74 -4.01
N ALA A 86 -17.21 -9.75 -3.75
CA ALA A 86 -18.43 -9.61 -2.97
C ALA A 86 -18.16 -9.07 -1.55
N ALA A 87 -17.10 -9.55 -0.88
CA ALA A 87 -16.69 -9.07 0.44
C ALA A 87 -16.40 -7.56 0.45
N LEU A 88 -15.73 -7.06 -0.58
CA LEU A 88 -15.41 -5.63 -0.72
C LEU A 88 -16.61 -4.83 -1.20
N THR A 89 -17.37 -5.33 -2.18
CA THR A 89 -18.55 -4.62 -2.72
C THR A 89 -19.65 -4.46 -1.67
N THR A 90 -19.81 -5.42 -0.77
CA THR A 90 -20.75 -5.29 0.36
C THR A 90 -20.42 -4.07 1.24
N ALA A 91 -19.16 -3.72 1.38
CA ALA A 91 -18.73 -2.60 2.21
C ALA A 91 -18.70 -1.27 1.47
N TYR A 92 -18.30 -1.27 0.19
CA TYR A 92 -17.95 -0.06 -0.55
C TYR A 92 -18.85 0.20 -1.77
N GLY A 93 -19.68 -0.77 -2.18
CA GLY A 93 -20.55 -0.62 -3.37
C GLY A 93 -19.77 -0.28 -4.62
N GLU A 94 -20.21 0.76 -5.32
CA GLU A 94 -19.56 1.29 -6.52
C GLU A 94 -18.29 2.12 -6.20
N ALA A 95 -18.14 2.57 -4.96
CA ALA A 95 -16.96 3.31 -4.52
C ALA A 95 -15.79 2.36 -4.21
N LEU A 96 -15.50 1.44 -5.13
CA LEU A 96 -14.44 0.43 -5.03
C LEU A 96 -13.68 0.32 -6.35
N GLN A 97 -12.38 0.62 -6.30
CA GLN A 97 -11.45 0.43 -7.41
C GLN A 97 -10.41 -0.64 -7.05
N VAL A 98 -10.22 -1.59 -7.98
CA VAL A 98 -9.18 -2.63 -7.88
C VAL A 98 -8.26 -2.49 -9.09
N CYS A 99 -6.99 -2.27 -8.85
CA CYS A 99 -6.00 -1.95 -9.89
C CYS A 99 -4.61 -2.52 -9.57
N VAL A 100 -3.70 -2.37 -10.50
CA VAL A 100 -2.27 -2.67 -10.34
C VAL A 100 -1.46 -1.38 -10.17
N LEU A 101 -0.18 -1.53 -9.80
CA LEU A 101 0.69 -0.37 -9.52
C LEU A 101 0.81 0.60 -10.69
N ASP A 102 0.87 0.10 -11.92
CA ASP A 102 1.00 0.92 -13.13
C ASP A 102 -0.24 1.78 -13.43
N GLU A 103 -1.38 1.43 -12.86
CA GLU A 103 -2.64 2.14 -13.04
C GLU A 103 -2.86 3.26 -12.00
N VAL A 104 -2.03 3.33 -10.97
CA VAL A 104 -2.20 4.30 -9.86
C VAL A 104 -2.19 5.75 -10.35
N ALA A 105 -1.33 6.07 -11.30
CA ALA A 105 -1.25 7.42 -11.87
C ALA A 105 -2.52 7.82 -12.66
N GLN A 106 -3.36 6.86 -13.04
CA GLN A 106 -4.62 7.08 -13.75
C GLN A 106 -5.80 7.34 -12.80
N ILE A 107 -5.64 7.04 -11.51
CA ILE A 107 -6.66 7.34 -10.51
C ILE A 107 -6.73 8.85 -10.34
N ALA A 108 -7.90 9.44 -10.47
CA ALA A 108 -8.03 10.88 -10.31
C ALA A 108 -7.69 11.30 -8.86
N PRO A 109 -6.94 12.39 -8.65
CA PRO A 109 -6.58 12.84 -7.30
C PRO A 109 -7.75 13.00 -6.32
N PRO A 110 -8.97 13.45 -6.74
CA PRO A 110 -10.11 13.54 -5.84
C PRO A 110 -10.69 12.20 -5.38
N ASP A 111 -10.39 11.10 -6.07
CA ASP A 111 -10.92 9.77 -5.72
C ASP A 111 -10.20 9.16 -4.51
N TRP A 112 -8.98 9.62 -4.24
CA TRP A 112 -8.25 9.21 -3.06
C TRP A 112 -8.95 9.73 -1.79
N GLY A 113 -9.31 8.79 -0.88
CA GLY A 113 -10.06 9.08 0.32
C GLY A 113 -11.59 9.13 0.13
N ARG A 114 -12.10 8.99 -1.11
CA ARG A 114 -13.53 8.85 -1.43
C ARG A 114 -13.88 7.48 -1.97
N THR A 115 -12.95 6.85 -2.67
CA THR A 115 -13.07 5.52 -3.25
C THR A 115 -12.11 4.57 -2.53
N ALA A 116 -12.59 3.41 -2.10
CA ALA A 116 -11.74 2.36 -1.58
C ALA A 116 -10.87 1.80 -2.71
N ILE A 117 -9.57 1.84 -2.53
CA ILE A 117 -8.59 1.44 -3.55
C ILE A 117 -7.86 0.18 -3.06
N VAL A 118 -7.91 -0.88 -3.86
CA VAL A 118 -7.15 -2.11 -3.61
C VAL A 118 -6.11 -2.29 -4.72
N LEU A 119 -4.84 -2.13 -4.35
CA LEU A 119 -3.70 -2.29 -5.25
C LEU A 119 -3.16 -3.71 -5.14
N VAL A 120 -3.18 -4.47 -6.23
CA VAL A 120 -2.59 -5.81 -6.25
C VAL A 120 -1.20 -5.75 -6.88
N ALA A 121 -0.20 -6.16 -6.10
CA ALA A 121 1.20 -6.08 -6.50
C ALA A 121 1.97 -7.33 -6.09
N THR A 122 3.11 -7.58 -6.72
CA THR A 122 4.05 -8.58 -6.23
C THR A 122 4.96 -8.00 -5.15
N ILE A 123 5.45 -8.84 -4.27
CA ILE A 123 6.43 -8.43 -3.23
C ILE A 123 7.69 -7.88 -3.89
N GLN A 124 8.08 -8.44 -5.03
CA GLN A 124 9.25 -8.00 -5.80
C GLN A 124 9.14 -6.54 -6.27
N SER A 125 7.92 -6.05 -6.53
CA SER A 125 7.71 -4.65 -6.93
C SER A 125 8.19 -3.63 -5.88
N PHE A 126 8.34 -4.05 -4.61
CA PHE A 126 8.81 -3.22 -3.50
C PHE A 126 10.25 -3.53 -3.08
N ARG A 127 10.96 -4.41 -3.78
CA ARG A 127 12.38 -4.67 -3.52
C ARG A 127 13.26 -3.64 -4.24
N ILE A 128 14.30 -3.18 -3.54
CA ILE A 128 15.21 -2.12 -4.02
C ILE A 128 16.29 -2.68 -4.98
N GLU A 129 16.43 -3.99 -5.08
CA GLU A 129 17.58 -4.64 -5.75
C GLU A 129 17.60 -4.51 -7.27
N ASP A 130 16.49 -4.16 -7.92
CA ASP A 130 16.41 -4.00 -9.37
C ASP A 130 16.39 -2.52 -9.80
N ALA A 131 17.56 -1.91 -9.84
CA ALA A 131 17.74 -0.50 -10.24
C ALA A 131 17.41 -0.20 -11.72
N GLY A 132 16.93 -1.16 -12.49
CA GLY A 132 16.64 -1.01 -13.93
C GLY A 132 15.18 -1.16 -14.34
N GLN A 133 14.31 -1.67 -13.48
CA GLN A 133 12.88 -1.76 -13.75
C GLN A 133 12.12 -0.67 -12.98
N ARG A 134 10.94 -0.25 -13.48
CA ARG A 134 10.06 0.77 -12.87
C ARG A 134 9.90 0.52 -11.37
N ASN A 135 10.81 1.08 -10.62
CA ASN A 135 10.86 0.93 -9.18
C ASN A 135 9.80 1.86 -8.59
N VAL A 136 8.97 1.34 -7.68
CA VAL A 136 7.98 2.14 -6.95
C VAL A 136 8.60 3.35 -6.21
N TYR A 137 9.91 3.35 -6.02
CA TYR A 137 10.68 4.43 -5.40
C TYR A 137 11.21 5.46 -6.40
N SER A 138 11.12 5.19 -7.71
CA SER A 138 11.61 6.11 -8.74
C SER A 138 10.72 7.35 -8.85
N PHE A 139 11.34 8.48 -9.18
CA PHE A 139 10.61 9.70 -9.52
C PHE A 139 9.77 9.48 -10.79
N SER A 140 8.52 9.92 -10.76
CA SER A 140 7.61 9.84 -11.89
C SER A 140 6.77 11.11 -12.03
N GLU A 141 6.92 11.80 -13.14
CA GLU A 141 6.15 13.00 -13.47
C GLU A 141 4.64 12.70 -13.58
N SER A 142 4.27 11.46 -13.90
CA SER A 142 2.86 11.06 -13.96
C SER A 142 2.13 11.19 -12.62
N LEU A 143 2.86 11.26 -11.50
CA LEU A 143 2.32 11.48 -10.17
C LEU A 143 2.23 12.96 -9.78
N GLU A 144 2.70 13.89 -10.63
CA GLU A 144 2.64 15.32 -10.38
C GLU A 144 1.25 15.81 -9.94
N PRO A 145 0.13 15.43 -10.64
CA PRO A 145 -1.21 15.88 -10.26
C PRO A 145 -1.59 15.48 -8.84
N HIS A 146 -1.13 14.31 -8.39
CA HIS A 146 -1.41 13.78 -7.06
C HIS A 146 -0.67 14.58 -5.97
N PHE A 147 0.62 14.83 -6.16
CA PHE A 147 1.43 15.60 -5.20
C PHE A 147 1.00 17.06 -5.16
N LYS A 148 0.68 17.68 -6.32
CA LYS A 148 0.13 19.04 -6.37
C LYS A 148 -1.23 19.14 -5.68
N SER A 149 -2.11 18.14 -5.86
CA SER A 149 -3.39 18.08 -5.16
C SER A 149 -3.21 17.97 -3.65
N ALA A 150 -2.31 17.11 -3.18
CA ALA A 150 -1.99 16.98 -1.76
C ALA A 150 -1.43 18.29 -1.18
N GLN A 151 -0.58 18.99 -1.94
CA GLN A 151 -0.06 20.32 -1.55
C GLN A 151 -1.17 21.36 -1.42
N ALA A 152 -2.15 21.34 -2.33
CA ALA A 152 -3.24 22.32 -2.34
C ALA A 152 -4.28 22.08 -1.24
N GLN A 153 -4.56 20.81 -0.90
CA GLN A 153 -5.65 20.46 0.02
C GLN A 153 -5.39 20.88 1.47
N ASP A 154 -4.16 20.82 1.96
CA ASP A 154 -3.84 21.09 3.37
C ASP A 154 -2.60 21.99 3.56
N GLY A 155 -2.23 22.73 2.52
CA GLY A 155 -1.01 23.56 2.54
C GLY A 155 0.27 22.73 2.61
N GLY A 156 0.23 21.48 2.16
CA GLY A 156 1.37 20.59 2.16
C GLY A 156 1.69 19.92 3.51
N ARG A 157 0.80 20.06 4.49
CA ARG A 157 1.03 19.49 5.83
C ARG A 157 1.22 17.97 5.77
N ARG A 158 0.46 17.27 4.93
CA ARG A 158 0.62 15.82 4.72
C ARG A 158 1.97 15.48 4.09
N LEU A 159 2.45 16.29 3.14
CA LEU A 159 3.75 16.09 2.51
C LEU A 159 4.91 16.26 3.50
N GLN A 160 4.74 17.06 4.55
CA GLN A 160 5.77 17.23 5.59
C GLN A 160 6.11 15.93 6.31
N CYS A 161 5.15 14.98 6.40
CA CYS A 161 5.41 13.66 6.97
C CYS A 161 6.50 12.90 6.21
N LEU A 162 6.66 13.15 4.92
CA LEU A 162 7.68 12.49 4.09
C LEU A 162 9.09 12.92 4.47
N HIS A 163 9.29 14.12 5.04
CA HIS A 163 10.61 14.56 5.47
C HIS A 163 11.18 13.74 6.66
N ALA A 164 10.32 13.02 7.37
CA ALA A 164 10.73 12.12 8.45
C ALA A 164 11.07 10.70 7.96
N LEU A 165 10.82 10.40 6.67
CA LEU A 165 11.07 9.08 6.10
C LEU A 165 12.44 9.06 5.43
N PRO A 166 13.28 8.05 5.70
CA PRO A 166 14.49 7.81 4.93
C PRO A 166 14.13 7.68 3.44
N ASP A 167 14.96 8.17 2.57
CA ASP A 167 14.87 8.02 1.10
C ASP A 167 13.60 8.61 0.44
N ALA A 168 12.76 9.33 1.19
CA ALA A 168 11.56 9.96 0.63
C ALA A 168 11.85 11.25 -0.14
N LEU A 169 13.00 11.86 0.09
CA LEU A 169 13.40 13.12 -0.57
C LEU A 169 14.31 12.85 -1.77
N VAL A 170 14.31 13.77 -2.70
CA VAL A 170 15.30 13.80 -3.78
C VAL A 170 16.62 14.27 -3.20
N THR A 171 17.68 13.49 -3.37
CA THR A 171 19.03 13.82 -2.91
C THR A 171 19.82 14.54 -3.99
N ALA A 172 20.92 15.20 -3.61
CA ALA A 172 21.87 15.77 -4.58
C ALA A 172 22.50 14.69 -5.47
N GLU A 173 22.65 13.47 -4.95
CA GLU A 173 23.16 12.33 -5.72
C GLU A 173 22.15 11.85 -6.77
N ASP A 174 20.84 11.83 -6.45
CA ASP A 174 19.79 11.54 -7.43
C ASP A 174 19.82 12.57 -8.56
N ALA A 175 19.91 13.84 -8.21
CA ALA A 175 19.96 14.93 -9.18
C ALA A 175 21.24 14.88 -10.06
N ALA A 176 22.38 14.47 -9.50
CA ALA A 176 23.61 14.28 -10.25
C ALA A 176 23.56 13.10 -11.23
N ARG A 177 22.79 12.06 -10.92
CA ARG A 177 22.57 10.89 -11.78
C ARG A 177 21.49 11.12 -12.84
N ASP A 178 20.63 12.11 -12.63
CA ASP A 178 19.55 12.43 -13.55
C ASP A 178 20.07 13.09 -14.84
N ARG A 179 19.99 12.37 -15.94
CA ARG A 179 20.42 12.87 -17.27
C ARG A 179 19.43 13.87 -17.86
N THR A 180 18.22 13.94 -17.35
CA THR A 180 17.17 14.87 -17.84
C THR A 180 17.28 16.25 -17.20
N GLY A 181 17.94 16.35 -16.05
CA GLY A 181 18.07 17.56 -15.26
C GLY A 181 16.83 17.96 -14.49
N VAL A 182 15.74 17.18 -14.58
CA VAL A 182 14.47 17.47 -13.89
C VAL A 182 14.65 17.46 -12.38
N LEU A 183 15.42 16.53 -11.84
CA LEU A 183 15.57 16.38 -10.39
C LEU A 183 16.36 17.50 -9.72
N GLN A 184 17.06 18.35 -10.49
CA GLN A 184 17.79 19.51 -9.94
C GLN A 184 16.87 20.47 -9.17
N GLY A 185 15.64 20.67 -9.69
CA GLY A 185 14.64 21.52 -9.04
C GLY A 185 13.96 20.89 -7.82
N PHE A 186 14.21 19.61 -7.56
CA PHE A 186 13.56 18.84 -6.50
C PHE A 186 14.48 18.47 -5.34
N VAL A 187 15.74 18.83 -5.38
CA VAL A 187 16.68 18.51 -4.28
C VAL A 187 16.14 19.01 -2.95
N GLY A 188 16.03 18.09 -1.97
CA GLY A 188 15.43 18.35 -0.66
C GLY A 188 13.91 18.37 -0.61
N GLN A 189 13.24 18.15 -1.77
CA GLN A 189 11.77 18.06 -1.84
C GLN A 189 11.32 16.58 -1.84
N PRO A 190 10.07 16.30 -1.43
CA PRO A 190 9.50 14.96 -1.56
C PRO A 190 9.59 14.45 -2.99
N ARG A 191 10.13 13.26 -3.15
CA ARG A 191 10.20 12.57 -4.44
C ARG A 191 8.80 12.19 -4.88
N TRP A 192 8.40 12.54 -6.09
CA TRP A 192 7.14 12.08 -6.68
C TRP A 192 7.27 10.61 -7.08
N SER A 193 7.16 9.74 -6.10
CA SER A 193 7.24 8.30 -6.28
C SER A 193 5.97 7.62 -5.78
N LEU A 194 5.69 6.43 -6.30
CA LEU A 194 4.54 5.65 -5.86
C LEU A 194 4.65 5.25 -4.38
N ALA A 195 5.85 4.91 -3.92
CA ALA A 195 6.09 4.59 -2.51
C ALA A 195 5.73 5.77 -1.59
N ASN A 196 6.18 6.98 -1.93
CA ASN A 196 5.81 8.18 -1.18
C ASN A 196 4.32 8.49 -1.24
N TRP A 197 3.70 8.31 -2.42
CA TRP A 197 2.26 8.49 -2.56
C TRP A 197 1.48 7.53 -1.67
N LEU A 198 1.85 6.25 -1.68
CA LEU A 198 1.24 5.24 -0.80
C LEU A 198 1.48 5.57 0.68
N ALA A 199 2.68 6.00 1.07
CA ALA A 199 2.98 6.39 2.44
C ALA A 199 2.06 7.50 2.96
N LEU A 200 1.72 8.49 2.13
CA LEU A 200 0.76 9.55 2.48
C LEU A 200 -0.64 9.02 2.80
N HIS A 201 -1.03 7.90 2.21
CA HIS A 201 -2.34 7.28 2.41
C HIS A 201 -2.36 6.22 3.51
N ARG A 202 -1.20 5.90 4.12
CA ARG A 202 -1.07 4.93 5.23
C ARG A 202 -1.85 3.64 4.92
N PRO A 203 -1.49 2.90 3.86
CA PRO A 203 -2.29 1.81 3.35
C PRO A 203 -2.36 0.65 4.33
N LEU A 204 -3.46 -0.10 4.27
CA LEU A 204 -3.53 -1.45 4.81
C LEU A 204 -2.66 -2.36 3.94
N VAL A 205 -1.71 -3.07 4.53
CA VAL A 205 -0.87 -4.01 3.79
C VAL A 205 -1.31 -5.44 4.10
N ILE A 206 -1.69 -6.16 3.06
CA ILE A 206 -2.03 -7.58 3.10
C ILE A 206 -0.92 -8.34 2.39
N VAL A 207 -0.29 -9.29 3.08
CA VAL A 207 0.70 -10.19 2.48
C VAL A 207 0.08 -11.57 2.38
N ASP A 208 -0.36 -11.94 1.19
CA ASP A 208 -0.91 -13.27 0.91
C ASP A 208 0.22 -14.25 0.64
N GLU A 209 0.05 -15.50 1.09
CA GLU A 209 1.09 -16.57 1.01
C GLU A 209 2.45 -16.13 1.60
N ALA A 210 2.42 -15.46 2.76
CA ALA A 210 3.60 -14.90 3.42
C ALA A 210 4.73 -15.92 3.67
N HIS A 211 4.45 -17.22 3.70
CA HIS A 211 5.47 -18.28 3.85
C HIS A 211 6.40 -18.38 2.62
N ASN A 212 5.95 -17.92 1.45
CA ASN A 212 6.76 -17.87 0.22
C ASN A 212 7.68 -16.64 0.18
N THR A 213 7.61 -15.76 1.18
CA THR A 213 8.44 -14.55 1.23
C THR A 213 9.80 -14.77 1.89
N LYS A 214 10.05 -15.98 2.43
CA LYS A 214 11.36 -16.32 2.96
C LYS A 214 12.35 -16.36 1.80
N THR A 215 13.18 -15.35 1.71
CA THR A 215 14.45 -15.46 1.01
C THR A 215 15.32 -16.44 1.78
N ASP A 216 15.74 -17.50 1.13
CA ASP A 216 16.85 -18.31 1.63
C ASP A 216 18.03 -17.36 1.86
N LYS A 217 18.49 -17.34 3.12
CA LYS A 217 19.72 -16.65 3.50
C LYS A 217 20.91 -17.48 3.07
#